data_0834d220a7e72d65a915975295233b6e
#
_entry.id   0834d220a7e72d65a915975295233b6e
#
_cell.length_a   1.000
_cell.length_b   1.000
_cell.length_c   1.000
_cell.angle_alpha   90.00
_cell.angle_beta   90.00
_cell.angle_gamma   90.00
#
_symmetry.space_group_name_H-M   'P 1'
#
loop_
_entity.id
_entity.type
_entity.pdbx_description
1 polymer ?
#
loop_
_entity_poly.entity_id
_entity_poly.type
_entity_poly.pdbx_seq_one_letter_code
_entity_poly.pdbx_strand_id
1 'polypeptide(L)'
;MIVSESLPKAFFHRYHGQYDGHMKYTIAILGILSMLIMSGCCGSKKNTTSGGAWSVTQTADYERLKALSGEWYLVSGERLGVEVEAAPGEPFMSYSVSSGGHSVIEKLFVGKPNEMTSIYYLDSGMLYMDHYCSLGNQPRMKTRPTVGDDIDFKLLSVGNMTDKNDLHISSHSVEFDGPNELTVRWGATKDQKPMTGSFYTVERQASP
;
A
#
# COMPACT_ATOMS: atom_id res chain seq x y z
N MET A 1 30.22 34.46 -29.27
CA MET A 1 28.87 34.86 -29.68
C MET A 1 27.95 34.09 -28.79
N ILE A 2 27.53 34.72 -27.68
CA ILE A 2 26.70 34.10 -26.61
C ILE A 2 25.28 34.59 -26.88
N VAL A 3 24.36 33.65 -27.17
CA VAL A 3 22.91 33.94 -27.27
C VAL A 3 22.30 33.51 -25.97
N SER A 4 21.82 34.48 -25.20
CA SER A 4 21.05 34.31 -23.99
C SER A 4 19.55 34.26 -24.38
N GLU A 5 18.91 33.13 -24.24
CA GLU A 5 17.44 33.02 -24.33
C GLU A 5 16.81 33.04 -22.92
N SER A 6 15.97 34.03 -22.74
CA SER A 6 15.21 34.30 -21.51
C SER A 6 13.98 33.42 -21.44
N LEU A 7 13.79 32.70 -20.31
CA LEU A 7 12.59 31.93 -19.96
C LEU A 7 11.40 32.85 -19.64
N PRO A 8 10.17 32.50 -20.05
CA PRO A 8 8.98 33.26 -19.70
C PRO A 8 8.52 33.01 -18.25
N LYS A 9 8.18 34.09 -17.56
CA LYS A 9 7.63 34.09 -16.21
C LYS A 9 6.24 33.45 -16.18
N ALA A 10 6.09 32.36 -15.45
CA ALA A 10 4.81 31.71 -15.21
C ALA A 10 3.96 32.49 -14.23
N PHE A 11 2.71 32.62 -14.55
CA PHE A 11 1.61 33.24 -13.82
C PHE A 11 1.36 32.55 -12.49
N PHE A 12 1.56 33.26 -11.37
CA PHE A 12 1.01 32.91 -10.07
C PHE A 12 -0.38 33.50 -9.95
N HIS A 13 -1.41 32.66 -10.06
CA HIS A 13 -2.76 33.05 -9.72
C HIS A 13 -2.99 32.74 -8.24
N ARG A 14 -3.10 33.80 -7.44
CA ARG A 14 -3.34 33.76 -6.00
C ARG A 14 -4.86 33.63 -5.79
N TYR A 15 -5.33 32.44 -5.36
CA TYR A 15 -6.70 32.27 -4.88
C TYR A 15 -6.79 32.79 -3.43
N HIS A 16 -7.41 33.95 -3.25
CA HIS A 16 -7.95 34.39 -1.97
C HIS A 16 -9.39 33.91 -1.87
N GLY A 17 -9.63 32.86 -1.13
CA GLY A 17 -10.97 32.45 -0.69
C GLY A 17 -11.21 33.00 0.71
N GLN A 18 -12.07 34.00 0.81
CA GLN A 18 -12.54 34.60 2.05
C GLN A 18 -13.69 33.74 2.57
N TYR A 19 -13.53 33.11 3.75
CA TYR A 19 -14.64 32.47 4.46
C TYR A 19 -15.13 33.36 5.58
N ASP A 20 -16.15 34.12 5.32
CA ASP A 20 -17.01 34.71 6.36
C ASP A 20 -18.23 33.82 6.54
N GLY A 21 -18.51 33.37 7.74
CA GLY A 21 -19.69 32.56 8.02
C GLY A 21 -19.89 32.27 9.50
N HIS A 22 -20.32 33.30 10.26
CA HIS A 22 -20.83 33.11 11.61
C HIS A 22 -22.08 32.23 11.63
N MET A 23 -21.95 31.01 12.18
CA MET A 23 -23.12 30.17 12.47
C MET A 23 -23.46 30.32 13.96
N LYS A 24 -24.53 31.06 14.25
CA LYS A 24 -25.11 31.22 15.58
C LYS A 24 -25.92 29.98 15.93
N TYR A 25 -25.52 29.26 16.98
CA TYR A 25 -26.34 28.19 17.55
C TYR A 25 -27.37 28.75 18.50
N THR A 26 -28.65 28.58 18.17
CA THR A 26 -29.76 28.84 19.07
C THR A 26 -30.13 27.54 19.78
N ILE A 27 -29.89 27.50 21.09
CA ILE A 27 -30.34 26.42 21.96
C ILE A 27 -31.78 26.68 22.33
N ALA A 28 -32.67 25.83 21.91
CA ALA A 28 -34.05 25.79 22.43
C ALA A 28 -34.21 24.53 23.30
N ILE A 29 -34.28 24.77 24.61
CA ILE A 29 -34.70 23.77 25.61
C ILE A 29 -36.20 23.88 25.74
N LEU A 30 -36.93 22.80 25.47
CA LEU A 30 -38.28 22.59 26.01
C LEU A 30 -38.48 21.11 26.29
N GLY A 31 -38.60 20.79 27.56
CA GLY A 31 -38.98 19.49 28.03
C GLY A 31 -40.49 19.26 27.87
N ILE A 32 -40.88 17.99 27.74
CA ILE A 32 -42.13 17.45 28.33
C ILE A 32 -41.94 15.91 28.48
N LEU A 33 -42.17 15.51 29.68
CA LEU A 33 -42.30 14.17 30.23
C LEU A 33 -43.55 13.52 29.69
N SER A 34 -43.48 12.35 29.06
CA SER A 34 -44.64 11.43 28.94
C SER A 34 -44.14 9.97 28.89
N MET A 35 -44.42 9.33 29.98
CA MET A 35 -44.23 7.90 30.24
C MET A 35 -45.37 7.12 29.57
N LEU A 36 -45.05 6.28 28.59
CA LEU A 36 -45.98 5.23 28.13
C LEU A 36 -45.19 3.96 27.94
N ILE A 37 -45.45 3.01 28.82
CA ILE A 37 -44.93 1.65 28.79
C ILE A 37 -45.77 0.90 27.73
N MET A 38 -45.15 0.58 26.59
CA MET A 38 -45.67 -0.42 25.67
C MET A 38 -44.67 -1.55 25.55
N SER A 39 -44.98 -2.69 26.13
CA SER A 39 -44.33 -3.96 25.86
C SER A 39 -44.50 -4.30 24.37
N GLY A 40 -43.50 -3.98 23.56
CA GLY A 40 -43.39 -4.43 22.18
C GLY A 40 -42.27 -5.44 22.08
N CYS A 41 -42.57 -6.70 21.76
CA CYS A 41 -41.58 -7.66 21.29
C CYS A 41 -40.82 -7.08 20.11
N CYS A 42 -39.69 -6.46 20.35
CA CYS A 42 -38.79 -6.01 19.30
C CYS A 42 -37.95 -7.19 18.86
N GLY A 43 -38.41 -7.88 17.81
CA GLY A 43 -37.58 -8.78 17.06
C GLY A 43 -36.38 -8.01 16.57
N SER A 44 -35.22 -8.21 17.20
CA SER A 44 -33.95 -7.68 16.77
C SER A 44 -33.71 -8.20 15.36
N LYS A 45 -34.04 -7.40 14.34
CA LYS A 45 -33.49 -7.60 13.00
C LYS A 45 -31.98 -7.41 13.15
N LYS A 46 -31.26 -8.54 13.27
CA LYS A 46 -29.85 -8.57 13.01
C LYS A 46 -29.67 -8.03 11.60
N ASN A 47 -29.31 -6.75 11.49
CA ASN A 47 -28.68 -6.27 10.28
C ASN A 47 -27.40 -7.09 10.13
N THR A 48 -27.49 -8.22 9.47
CA THR A 48 -26.35 -8.86 8.86
C THR A 48 -25.91 -7.93 7.74
N THR A 49 -25.14 -6.90 8.09
CA THR A 49 -24.19 -6.31 7.16
C THR A 49 -23.28 -7.47 6.79
N SER A 50 -23.49 -8.05 5.63
CA SER A 50 -22.55 -8.96 4.98
C SER A 50 -21.33 -8.18 4.44
N GLY A 51 -20.77 -7.31 5.26
CA GLY A 51 -19.39 -6.92 5.18
C GLY A 51 -18.62 -8.13 5.69
N GLY A 52 -18.21 -8.98 4.76
CA GLY A 52 -17.63 -10.27 5.09
C GLY A 52 -16.42 -10.08 6.01
N ALA A 53 -16.08 -11.12 6.75
CA ALA A 53 -14.89 -11.23 7.60
C ALA A 53 -13.60 -10.74 6.90
N TRP A 54 -13.59 -10.70 5.58
CA TRP A 54 -12.56 -10.22 4.68
C TRP A 54 -12.21 -8.73 4.82
N SER A 55 -13.17 -7.83 5.00
CA SER A 55 -12.91 -6.39 5.07
C SER A 55 -12.18 -6.00 6.35
N VAL A 56 -12.42 -6.70 7.45
CA VAL A 56 -11.76 -6.45 8.74
C VAL A 56 -10.30 -6.91 8.68
N THR A 57 -10.04 -8.09 8.11
CA THR A 57 -8.68 -8.62 7.96
C THR A 57 -7.83 -7.74 7.05
N GLN A 58 -8.36 -7.30 5.91
CA GLN A 58 -7.60 -6.48 4.96
C GLN A 58 -7.29 -5.07 5.48
N THR A 59 -8.16 -4.51 6.32
CA THR A 59 -7.86 -3.27 7.04
C THR A 59 -6.74 -3.49 8.06
N ALA A 60 -6.75 -4.63 8.77
CA ALA A 60 -5.67 -4.98 9.69
C ALA A 60 -4.34 -5.18 8.96
N ASP A 61 -4.34 -5.87 7.81
CA ASP A 61 -3.15 -6.05 6.96
C ASP A 61 -2.61 -4.71 6.45
N TYR A 62 -3.50 -3.78 6.08
CA TYR A 62 -3.09 -2.44 5.68
C TYR A 62 -2.43 -1.65 6.83
N GLU A 63 -2.96 -1.76 8.05
CA GLU A 63 -2.32 -1.15 9.23
C GLU A 63 -0.96 -1.78 9.55
N ARG A 64 -0.79 -3.09 9.31
CA ARG A 64 0.51 -3.77 9.43
C ARG A 64 1.50 -3.22 8.40
N LEU A 65 1.10 -3.02 7.14
CA LEU A 65 1.95 -2.39 6.13
C LEU A 65 2.36 -0.96 6.51
N LYS A 66 1.46 -0.16 7.11
CA LYS A 66 1.81 1.16 7.62
C LYS A 66 2.87 1.09 8.73
N ALA A 67 2.81 0.07 9.59
CA ALA A 67 3.76 -0.14 10.67
C ALA A 67 5.17 -0.49 10.18
N LEU A 68 5.31 -0.88 8.90
CA LEU A 68 6.62 -1.12 8.28
C LEU A 68 7.39 0.17 7.96
N SER A 69 6.80 1.36 8.11
CA SER A 69 7.45 2.64 7.79
C SER A 69 8.85 2.73 8.35
N GLY A 70 9.80 3.12 7.50
CA GLY A 70 11.23 3.21 7.81
C GLY A 70 12.08 2.50 6.77
N GLU A 71 13.37 2.39 7.08
CA GLU A 71 14.39 1.77 6.24
C GLU A 71 14.66 0.33 6.69
N TRP A 72 14.92 -0.53 5.71
CA TRP A 72 15.14 -1.96 5.88
C TRP A 72 16.39 -2.37 5.12
N TYR A 73 17.22 -3.17 5.77
CA TYR A 73 18.55 -3.54 5.30
C TYR A 73 18.59 -5.02 4.93
N LEU A 74 19.22 -5.36 3.82
CA LEU A 74 19.27 -6.73 3.30
C LEU A 74 20.09 -7.63 4.22
N VAL A 75 19.50 -8.74 4.65
CA VAL A 75 20.17 -9.83 5.36
C VAL A 75 20.60 -10.90 4.36
N SER A 76 19.66 -11.34 3.51
CA SER A 76 19.91 -12.31 2.44
C SER A 76 18.85 -12.17 1.36
N GLY A 77 19.13 -12.64 0.16
CA GLY A 77 18.13 -12.64 -0.90
C GLY A 77 18.63 -13.12 -2.24
N GLU A 78 17.67 -13.45 -3.10
CA GLU A 78 17.91 -13.80 -4.49
C GLU A 78 17.00 -13.01 -5.41
N ARG A 79 17.53 -12.56 -6.53
CA ARG A 79 16.76 -11.97 -7.62
C ARG A 79 16.74 -12.92 -8.81
N LEU A 80 15.59 -13.52 -9.08
CA LEU A 80 15.41 -14.50 -10.17
C LEU A 80 16.42 -15.64 -10.10
N GLY A 81 16.74 -16.13 -8.90
CA GLY A 81 17.69 -17.20 -8.64
C GLY A 81 19.16 -16.77 -8.61
N VAL A 82 19.45 -15.48 -8.61
CA VAL A 82 20.82 -14.93 -8.46
C VAL A 82 20.92 -14.23 -7.11
N GLU A 83 21.91 -14.61 -6.31
CA GLU A 83 22.17 -14.01 -5.00
C GLU A 83 22.38 -12.49 -5.11
N VAL A 84 21.82 -11.76 -4.16
CA VAL A 84 21.96 -10.30 -4.04
C VAL A 84 22.84 -10.00 -2.84
N GLU A 85 23.98 -9.36 -3.09
CA GLU A 85 24.91 -8.96 -2.04
C GLU A 85 24.35 -7.79 -1.21
N ALA A 86 24.44 -7.91 0.11
CA ALA A 86 24.10 -6.84 1.03
C ALA A 86 25.14 -5.71 0.92
N ALA A 87 24.68 -4.46 0.90
CA ALA A 87 25.53 -3.28 0.98
C ALA A 87 25.45 -2.70 2.41
N PRO A 88 26.46 -2.90 3.25
CA PRO A 88 26.41 -2.48 4.64
C PRO A 88 26.13 -0.99 4.80
N GLY A 89 25.13 -0.66 5.63
CA GLY A 89 24.72 0.73 5.89
C GLY A 89 23.91 1.40 4.80
N GLU A 90 23.59 0.71 3.70
CA GLU A 90 22.70 1.21 2.65
C GLU A 90 21.33 0.53 2.77
N PRO A 91 20.22 1.30 2.83
CA PRO A 91 18.89 0.71 2.86
C PRO A 91 18.60 -0.02 1.54
N PHE A 92 18.11 -1.25 1.65
CA PHE A 92 17.70 -2.07 0.52
C PHE A 92 16.24 -1.84 0.16
N MET A 93 15.40 -1.72 1.18
CA MET A 93 13.97 -1.40 1.05
C MET A 93 13.59 -0.24 1.97
N SER A 94 12.51 0.42 1.64
CA SER A 94 11.88 1.39 2.54
C SER A 94 10.37 1.37 2.40
N TYR A 95 9.68 1.68 3.50
CA TYR A 95 8.24 1.90 3.52
C TYR A 95 7.96 3.30 4.03
N SER A 96 6.95 3.95 3.46
CA SER A 96 6.47 5.25 3.93
C SER A 96 4.96 5.38 3.77
N VAL A 97 4.32 6.02 4.75
CA VAL A 97 2.90 6.35 4.67
C VAL A 97 2.73 7.67 3.94
N SER A 98 1.82 7.73 2.97
CA SER A 98 1.55 8.88 2.13
C SER A 98 0.05 9.17 2.01
N SER A 99 -0.30 10.22 1.28
CA SER A 99 -1.69 10.59 0.95
C SER A 99 -2.58 10.72 2.20
N GLY A 100 -2.06 11.31 3.29
CA GLY A 100 -2.83 11.45 4.53
C GLY A 100 -3.18 10.12 5.20
N GLY A 101 -2.38 9.07 4.99
CA GLY A 101 -2.62 7.73 5.54
C GLY A 101 -3.38 6.78 4.60
N HIS A 102 -3.68 7.21 3.36
CA HIS A 102 -4.46 6.42 2.40
C HIS A 102 -3.60 5.61 1.41
N SER A 103 -2.27 5.73 1.48
CA SER A 103 -1.35 4.88 0.74
C SER A 103 -0.10 4.56 1.55
N VAL A 104 0.46 3.38 1.30
CA VAL A 104 1.79 2.99 1.74
C VAL A 104 2.65 2.83 0.50
N ILE A 105 3.80 3.46 0.49
CA ILE A 105 4.78 3.38 -0.60
C ILE A 105 5.93 2.50 -0.12
N GLU A 106 6.18 1.42 -0.86
CA GLU A 106 7.36 0.59 -0.73
C GLU A 106 8.34 0.96 -1.84
N LYS A 107 9.61 1.05 -1.50
CA LYS A 107 10.71 1.09 -2.46
C LYS A 107 11.60 -0.12 -2.27
N LEU A 108 12.00 -0.72 -3.38
CA LEU A 108 12.94 -1.84 -3.44
C LEU A 108 14.15 -1.41 -4.25
N PHE A 109 15.37 -1.79 -3.83
CA PHE A 109 16.65 -1.30 -4.38
C PHE A 109 16.81 0.22 -4.24
N VAL A 110 16.59 0.73 -3.03
CA VAL A 110 16.58 2.18 -2.71
C VAL A 110 17.82 2.88 -3.25
N GLY A 111 17.61 3.97 -4.02
CA GLY A 111 18.66 4.79 -4.59
C GLY A 111 19.47 4.12 -5.72
N LYS A 112 19.12 2.93 -6.17
CA LYS A 112 19.81 2.23 -7.27
C LYS A 112 19.11 2.51 -8.62
N PRO A 113 19.82 2.38 -9.76
CA PRO A 113 19.22 2.59 -11.09
C PRO A 113 18.02 1.70 -11.41
N ASN A 114 17.88 0.59 -10.72
CA ASN A 114 16.77 -0.36 -10.82
C ASN A 114 15.80 -0.29 -9.63
N GLU A 115 15.75 0.86 -8.94
CA GLU A 115 14.75 1.10 -7.90
C GLU A 115 13.35 0.85 -8.46
N MET A 116 12.53 0.15 -7.68
CA MET A 116 11.14 -0.15 -7.99
C MET A 116 10.24 0.40 -6.90
N THR A 117 9.00 0.71 -7.24
CA THR A 117 8.03 1.26 -6.29
C THR A 117 6.76 0.43 -6.31
N SER A 118 6.27 0.07 -5.13
CA SER A 118 4.92 -0.48 -4.95
C SER A 118 4.07 0.48 -4.13
N ILE A 119 2.80 0.63 -4.50
CA ILE A 119 1.85 1.47 -3.77
C ILE A 119 0.71 0.57 -3.31
N TYR A 120 0.54 0.48 -1.98
CA TYR A 120 -0.53 -0.26 -1.33
C TYR A 120 -1.64 0.70 -0.91
N TYR A 121 -2.89 0.30 -1.12
CA TYR A 121 -4.06 1.11 -0.80
C TYR A 121 -5.32 0.25 -0.61
N LEU A 122 -6.31 0.79 0.10
CA LEU A 122 -7.62 0.17 0.22
C LEU A 122 -8.57 0.76 -0.83
N ASP A 123 -9.27 -0.11 -1.56
CA ASP A 123 -10.41 0.25 -2.39
C ASP A 123 -11.60 -0.64 -2.00
N SER A 124 -12.69 -0.01 -1.58
CA SER A 124 -13.92 -0.70 -1.18
C SER A 124 -13.68 -1.79 -0.12
N GLY A 125 -12.73 -1.59 0.78
CA GLY A 125 -12.36 -2.53 1.85
C GLY A 125 -11.45 -3.66 1.41
N MET A 126 -11.00 -3.68 0.16
CA MET A 126 -10.03 -4.63 -0.37
C MET A 126 -8.65 -3.98 -0.44
N LEU A 127 -7.61 -4.73 -0.10
CA LEU A 127 -6.22 -4.25 -0.17
C LEU A 127 -5.63 -4.57 -1.55
N TYR A 128 -5.19 -3.53 -2.22
CA TYR A 128 -4.55 -3.57 -3.53
C TYR A 128 -3.10 -3.13 -3.46
N MET A 129 -2.34 -3.52 -4.49
CA MET A 129 -0.99 -3.06 -4.74
C MET A 129 -0.79 -2.81 -6.24
N ASP A 130 -0.25 -1.65 -6.59
CA ASP A 130 0.27 -1.35 -7.91
C ASP A 130 1.81 -1.33 -7.83
N HIS A 131 2.48 -2.19 -8.62
CA HIS A 131 3.94 -2.29 -8.66
C HIS A 131 4.50 -1.65 -9.93
N TYR A 132 5.39 -0.69 -9.78
CA TYR A 132 6.12 -0.05 -10.88
C TYR A 132 7.48 -0.72 -11.04
N CYS A 133 7.53 -1.67 -11.95
CA CYS A 133 8.67 -2.54 -12.15
C CYS A 133 9.78 -1.87 -12.97
N SER A 134 11.04 -2.17 -12.65
CA SER A 134 12.19 -1.77 -13.47
C SER A 134 12.20 -2.39 -14.89
N LEU A 135 11.31 -3.35 -15.15
CA LEU A 135 11.04 -3.88 -16.50
C LEU A 135 10.17 -2.94 -17.35
N GLY A 136 9.65 -1.85 -16.77
CA GLY A 136 8.78 -0.88 -17.44
C GLY A 136 7.30 -1.25 -17.47
N ASN A 137 6.90 -2.40 -16.93
CA ASN A 137 5.50 -2.78 -16.79
C ASN A 137 4.96 -2.52 -15.37
N GLN A 138 3.63 -2.51 -15.23
CA GLN A 138 2.95 -2.19 -13.98
C GLN A 138 1.97 -3.31 -13.59
N PRO A 139 2.42 -4.36 -12.87
CA PRO A 139 1.53 -5.34 -12.26
C PRO A 139 0.62 -4.72 -11.21
N ARG A 140 -0.69 -4.92 -11.36
CA ARG A 140 -1.71 -4.63 -10.35
C ARG A 140 -2.13 -5.91 -9.67
N MET A 141 -2.16 -5.91 -8.36
CA MET A 141 -2.47 -7.08 -7.54
C MET A 141 -3.49 -6.74 -6.46
N LYS A 142 -4.13 -7.76 -5.92
CA LYS A 142 -4.95 -7.65 -4.72
C LYS A 142 -4.65 -8.77 -3.75
N THR A 143 -4.91 -8.55 -2.47
CA THR A 143 -4.79 -9.59 -1.48
C THR A 143 -5.73 -10.75 -1.77
N ARG A 144 -5.27 -11.93 -1.39
CA ARG A 144 -6.08 -13.13 -1.26
C ARG A 144 -6.11 -13.58 0.20
N PRO A 145 -7.10 -14.37 0.58
CA PRO A 145 -7.09 -14.97 1.91
C PRO A 145 -5.87 -15.86 2.08
N THR A 146 -5.18 -15.68 3.20
CA THR A 146 -4.09 -16.54 3.64
C THR A 146 -4.45 -17.27 4.91
N VAL A 147 -3.78 -18.38 5.17
CA VAL A 147 -3.77 -19.04 6.46
C VAL A 147 -2.47 -18.60 7.13
N GLY A 148 -2.57 -17.90 8.25
CA GLY A 148 -1.40 -17.35 8.95
C GLY A 148 -1.36 -15.82 8.91
N ASP A 149 -0.19 -15.26 9.23
CA ASP A 149 0.02 -13.84 9.41
C ASP A 149 0.59 -13.13 8.16
N ASP A 150 0.83 -13.87 7.07
CA ASP A 150 1.41 -13.31 5.85
C ASP A 150 0.38 -12.55 5.04
N ILE A 151 0.84 -11.56 4.27
CA ILE A 151 0.00 -10.83 3.32
C ILE A 151 0.35 -11.28 1.91
N ASP A 152 -0.55 -12.03 1.28
CA ASP A 152 -0.39 -12.52 -0.09
C ASP A 152 -1.17 -11.69 -1.10
N PHE A 153 -0.50 -11.37 -2.21
CA PHE A 153 -1.08 -10.66 -3.35
C PHE A 153 -1.11 -11.54 -4.59
N LYS A 154 -2.22 -11.49 -5.29
CA LYS A 154 -2.44 -12.18 -6.56
C LYS A 154 -2.61 -11.17 -7.69
N LEU A 155 -1.98 -11.46 -8.82
CA LEU A 155 -2.07 -10.65 -10.03
C LEU A 155 -3.52 -10.51 -10.52
N LEU A 156 -3.89 -9.28 -10.87
CA LEU A 156 -5.14 -8.93 -11.56
C LEU A 156 -4.89 -8.58 -13.02
N SER A 157 -3.89 -7.73 -13.27
CA SER A 157 -3.55 -7.24 -14.60
C SER A 157 -2.12 -6.74 -14.62
N VAL A 158 -1.57 -6.54 -15.82
CA VAL A 158 -0.28 -5.90 -16.02
C VAL A 158 -0.46 -4.74 -17.00
N GLY A 159 -0.19 -3.54 -16.54
CA GLY A 159 -0.13 -2.35 -17.39
C GLY A 159 1.17 -2.30 -18.18
N ASN A 160 1.15 -1.58 -19.32
CA ASN A 160 2.31 -1.39 -20.23
C ASN A 160 3.03 -2.69 -20.63
N MET A 161 2.28 -3.76 -20.82
CA MET A 161 2.78 -5.01 -21.40
C MET A 161 2.55 -5.00 -22.89
N THR A 162 3.57 -5.24 -23.70
CA THR A 162 3.48 -5.22 -25.17
C THR A 162 3.18 -6.60 -25.72
N ASP A 163 3.65 -7.65 -25.07
CA ASP A 163 3.35 -9.04 -25.38
C ASP A 163 2.98 -9.80 -24.09
N LYS A 164 1.95 -10.67 -24.15
CA LYS A 164 1.53 -11.54 -23.06
C LYS A 164 2.62 -12.51 -22.58
N ASN A 165 3.67 -12.70 -23.39
CA ASN A 165 4.83 -13.52 -23.08
C ASN A 165 5.94 -12.74 -22.36
N ASP A 166 5.81 -11.41 -22.25
CA ASP A 166 6.81 -10.58 -21.58
C ASP A 166 6.98 -11.00 -20.11
N LEU A 167 8.21 -10.87 -19.64
CA LEU A 167 8.53 -11.07 -18.22
C LEU A 167 7.80 -10.05 -17.36
N HIS A 168 7.08 -10.52 -16.35
CA HIS A 168 6.39 -9.69 -15.38
C HIS A 168 6.30 -10.36 -14.02
N ILE A 169 6.11 -9.56 -12.98
CA ILE A 169 5.81 -10.06 -11.64
C ILE A 169 4.35 -10.53 -11.59
N SER A 170 4.11 -11.70 -11.03
CA SER A 170 2.81 -12.38 -11.03
C SER A 170 2.25 -12.69 -9.63
N SER A 171 3.06 -12.57 -8.59
CA SER A 171 2.63 -12.65 -7.19
C SER A 171 3.58 -11.89 -6.29
N HIS A 172 3.11 -11.57 -5.09
CA HIS A 172 3.91 -10.95 -4.04
C HIS A 172 3.42 -11.44 -2.68
N SER A 173 4.32 -11.65 -1.74
CA SER A 173 3.99 -11.84 -0.32
C SER A 173 4.89 -11.03 0.59
N VAL A 174 4.33 -10.65 1.73
CA VAL A 174 5.04 -10.04 2.85
C VAL A 174 4.89 -10.99 4.03
N GLU A 175 5.98 -11.62 4.44
CA GLU A 175 6.07 -12.56 5.55
C GLU A 175 6.68 -11.82 6.75
N PHE A 176 6.02 -11.89 7.90
CA PHE A 176 6.44 -11.17 9.11
C PHE A 176 7.21 -12.13 10.02
N ASP A 177 8.53 -12.21 9.86
CA ASP A 177 9.39 -13.12 10.59
C ASP A 177 9.66 -12.70 12.04
N GLY A 178 9.38 -11.42 12.34
CA GLY A 178 9.54 -10.84 13.67
C GLY A 178 9.19 -9.36 13.70
N PRO A 179 9.37 -8.69 14.84
CA PRO A 179 9.05 -7.26 14.96
C PRO A 179 9.95 -6.36 14.11
N ASN A 180 11.14 -6.83 13.77
CA ASN A 180 12.14 -6.09 13.00
C ASN A 180 12.71 -6.89 11.83
N GLU A 181 12.06 -7.98 11.43
CA GLU A 181 12.48 -8.82 10.33
C GLU A 181 11.30 -9.18 9.45
N LEU A 182 11.47 -9.09 8.15
CA LEU A 182 10.50 -9.54 7.15
C LEU A 182 11.20 -10.30 6.03
N THR A 183 10.44 -11.21 5.40
CA THR A 183 10.78 -11.75 4.10
C THR A 183 9.74 -11.31 3.06
N VAL A 184 10.18 -10.69 1.99
CA VAL A 184 9.33 -10.37 0.84
C VAL A 184 9.64 -11.31 -0.30
N ARG A 185 8.58 -11.85 -0.94
CA ARG A 185 8.72 -12.75 -2.09
C ARG A 185 8.00 -12.20 -3.30
N TRP A 186 8.59 -12.43 -4.47
CA TRP A 186 8.09 -11.98 -5.75
C TRP A 186 8.09 -13.15 -6.73
N GLY A 187 6.90 -13.61 -7.14
CA GLY A 187 6.78 -14.59 -8.22
C GLY A 187 6.87 -13.91 -9.57
N ALA A 188 7.48 -14.58 -10.52
CA ALA A 188 7.65 -14.08 -11.89
C ALA A 188 7.05 -15.04 -12.92
N THR A 189 6.59 -14.49 -14.02
CA THR A 189 6.06 -15.23 -15.17
C THR A 189 6.68 -14.71 -16.46
N LYS A 190 7.09 -15.64 -17.33
CA LYS A 190 7.55 -15.37 -18.69
C LYS A 190 7.01 -16.45 -19.63
N ASP A 191 6.70 -16.10 -20.87
CA ASP A 191 6.12 -17.03 -21.85
C ASP A 191 4.86 -17.74 -21.26
N GLN A 192 4.07 -17.03 -20.45
CA GLN A 192 2.89 -17.53 -19.75
C GLN A 192 3.18 -18.69 -18.77
N LYS A 193 4.43 -18.88 -18.36
CA LYS A 193 4.85 -19.93 -17.42
C LYS A 193 5.53 -19.32 -16.19
N PRO A 194 5.26 -19.86 -15.00
CA PRO A 194 6.00 -19.49 -13.81
C PRO A 194 7.49 -19.75 -14.02
N MET A 195 8.31 -18.86 -13.49
CA MET A 195 9.77 -19.02 -13.45
C MET A 195 10.28 -18.77 -12.03
N THR A 196 11.58 -18.95 -11.84
CA THR A 196 12.23 -18.64 -10.56
C THR A 196 11.90 -17.22 -10.15
N GLY A 197 11.35 -17.07 -8.97
CA GLY A 197 11.01 -15.78 -8.37
C GLY A 197 12.21 -15.12 -7.69
N SER A 198 11.91 -14.13 -6.89
CA SER A 198 12.89 -13.42 -6.04
C SER A 198 12.40 -13.46 -4.60
N PHE A 199 13.33 -13.44 -3.65
CA PHE A 199 13.01 -13.21 -2.25
C PHE A 199 14.10 -12.37 -1.60
N TYR A 200 13.70 -11.62 -0.56
CA TYR A 200 14.62 -10.79 0.21
C TYR A 200 14.20 -10.83 1.66
N THR A 201 15.10 -11.30 2.53
CA THR A 201 14.99 -11.17 3.99
C THR A 201 15.68 -9.89 4.38
N VAL A 202 14.95 -9.01 5.05
CA VAL A 202 15.42 -7.69 5.45
C VAL A 202 15.15 -7.45 6.92
N GLU A 203 15.97 -6.63 7.56
CA GLU A 203 15.84 -6.24 8.96
C GLU A 203 15.85 -4.72 9.13
N ARG A 204 15.22 -4.23 10.20
CA ARG A 204 15.44 -2.87 10.67
C ARG A 204 16.72 -2.81 11.47
N GLN A 205 17.53 -1.79 11.27
CA GLN A 205 18.60 -1.51 12.22
C GLN A 205 17.99 -1.09 13.56
N ALA A 206 18.50 -1.66 14.64
CA ALA A 206 18.14 -1.20 15.97
C ALA A 206 18.47 0.29 16.08
N SER A 207 17.51 1.10 16.53
CA SER A 207 17.80 2.49 16.87
C SER A 207 18.92 2.52 17.92
N PRO A 208 19.95 3.35 17.71
CA PRO A 208 21.06 3.45 18.65
C PRO A 208 20.61 3.92 20.03
#